data_79eefb106fdb6f112922db427b040d9c
#
_entry.id   79eefb106fdb6f112922db427b040d9c
#
_cell.length_a   1.000
_cell.length_b   1.000
_cell.length_c   1.000
_cell.angle_alpha   90.00
_cell.angle_beta   90.00
_cell.angle_gamma   90.00
#
_symmetry.space_group_name_H-M   'P 1'
#
loop_
_entity.id
_entity.type
_entity.pdbx_description
1 polymer ?
#
loop_
_entity_poly.entity_id
_entity_poly.type
_entity_poly.pdbx_seq_one_letter_code
_entity_poly.pdbx_strand_id
1 'polypeptide(L)'
;MLSPQPSPSHRTAAPRPSARPVADTATGAGPTYCFSVQAAADPGMLPRVLELFAKRDLVPSRCHAVVTEPEREELLIDLQVTGLTPDEAEHIARSLRQLVFVASVLTCITDEQQRFERSA
;
A
#
# COMPACT_ATOMS: atom_id res chain seq x y z
N MET A 1 -2.10 43.29 22.28
CA MET A 1 -2.12 42.89 22.18
C MET A 1 -2.16 41.96 21.66
N LEU A 2 -2.34 41.54 21.57
CA LEU A 2 -2.42 40.71 21.17
C LEU A 2 -2.46 39.68 20.88
N SER A 3 -2.57 39.26 20.69
CA SER A 3 -2.63 38.34 20.48
C SER A 3 -2.67 37.43 19.96
N PRO A 4 -2.66 37.06 19.77
CA PRO A 4 -2.68 36.13 19.33
C PRO A 4 -2.82 35.12 18.95
N GLN A 5 -2.90 34.71 18.83
CA GLN A 5 -2.96 33.78 18.46
C GLN A 5 -3.21 32.89 18.07
N PRO A 6 -3.31 32.61 17.91
CA PRO A 6 -3.54 31.65 17.59
C PRO A 6 -3.54 30.74 17.08
N SER A 7 -3.52 30.49 16.97
CA SER A 7 -3.55 29.64 16.52
C SER A 7 -3.68 28.72 16.22
N PRO A 8 -3.52 28.50 16.17
CA PRO A 8 -3.49 27.53 15.81
C PRO A 8 -3.98 26.58 15.75
N SER A 9 -4.30 26.61 15.97
CA SER A 9 -4.84 25.75 16.00
C SER A 9 -5.24 25.02 15.23
N HIS A 10 -5.23 25.14 14.83
CA HIS A 10 -5.56 24.49 14.18
C HIS A 10 -5.56 23.44 13.90
N ARG A 11 -5.24 23.35 13.95
CA ARG A 11 -5.05 22.44 13.70
C ARG A 11 -5.49 21.55 13.71
N THR A 12 -5.78 21.55 13.90
CA THR A 12 -6.09 20.76 13.98
C THR A 12 -6.49 19.97 13.59
N ALA A 13 -6.63 19.87 13.23
CA ALA A 13 -7.03 19.19 12.86
C ALA A 13 -7.18 18.22 12.76
N ALA A 14 -7.10 17.93 12.72
CA ALA A 14 -7.17 17.04 12.67
C ALA A 14 -7.59 16.20 12.58
N PRO A 15 -7.91 15.85 12.59
CA PRO A 15 -8.29 14.90 12.62
C PRO A 15 -8.66 14.04 11.98
N ARG A 16 -8.72 13.71 11.61
CA ARG A 16 -8.97 12.97 11.01
C ARG A 16 -9.26 11.98 11.35
N PRO A 17 -9.42 11.71 11.60
CA PRO A 17 -9.62 10.83 11.92
C PRO A 17 -9.95 9.81 11.77
N SER A 18 -10.11 9.66 11.56
CA SER A 18 -10.42 8.84 11.38
C SER A 18 -10.60 7.95 11.60
N ALA A 19 -10.66 7.81 11.67
CA ALA A 19 -11.04 7.04 11.81
C ALA A 19 -10.77 5.76 11.74
N ARG A 20 -10.34 5.39 11.08
CA ARG A 20 -9.99 4.18 10.96
C ARG A 20 -9.46 3.83 12.14
N PRO A 21 -9.93 3.14 12.56
CA PRO A 21 -9.57 2.67 13.74
C PRO A 21 -8.23 2.30 13.75
N VAL A 22 -7.61 3.10 13.95
CA VAL A 22 -6.42 2.89 14.14
C VAL A 22 -6.16 1.80 14.98
N ALA A 23 -6.89 1.72 15.87
CA ALA A 23 -6.75 0.68 16.78
C ALA A 23 -6.42 -0.55 16.09
N ASP A 24 -7.05 -0.83 15.14
CA ASP A 24 -6.84 -1.99 14.46
C ASP A 24 -5.50 -2.08 14.10
N THR A 25 -5.03 -1.14 13.64
CA THR A 25 -3.77 -1.24 13.14
C THR A 25 -2.93 -1.49 14.29
N ALA A 26 -3.20 -0.88 15.26
CA ALA A 26 -2.43 -1.00 16.41
C ALA A 26 -2.18 -2.42 16.68
N THR A 27 -3.12 -3.16 16.72
CA THR A 27 -2.93 -4.49 17.08
C THR A 27 -2.02 -5.05 16.07
N GLY A 28 -1.85 -4.44 14.99
CA GLY A 28 -0.98 -4.92 14.02
C GLY A 28 -1.28 -6.32 13.80
N ALA A 29 -2.35 -6.67 14.25
CA ALA A 29 -2.70 -8.02 14.16
C ALA A 29 -2.99 -8.37 12.76
N GLY A 30 -2.86 -9.53 12.43
CA GLY A 30 -3.23 -9.99 11.13
C GLY A 30 -2.03 -10.08 10.24
N PRO A 31 -2.18 -10.80 9.20
CA PRO A 31 -1.07 -11.03 8.28
C PRO A 31 -0.83 -9.85 7.38
N THR A 32 0.33 -9.82 6.82
CA THR A 32 0.68 -8.81 5.84
C THR A 32 0.59 -9.49 4.50
N TYR A 33 -0.17 -8.90 3.59
CA TYR A 33 -0.28 -9.43 2.25
C TYR A 33 0.74 -8.72 1.37
N CYS A 34 1.42 -9.49 0.53
CA CYS A 34 2.41 -8.95 -0.36
C CYS A 34 1.92 -9.14 -1.77
N PHE A 35 1.98 -8.09 -2.56
CA PHE A 35 1.59 -8.16 -3.96
C PHE A 35 2.82 -7.82 -4.80
N SER A 36 3.20 -8.72 -5.68
CA SER A 36 4.33 -8.48 -6.56
C SER A 36 3.77 -8.31 -7.96
N VAL A 37 3.88 -7.13 -8.51
CA VAL A 37 3.30 -6.80 -9.80
C VAL A 37 4.41 -6.62 -10.82
N GLN A 38 4.26 -7.29 -11.95
CA GLN A 38 5.20 -7.15 -13.04
C GLN A 38 4.45 -6.48 -14.17
N ALA A 39 4.90 -5.35 -14.61
CA ALA A 39 4.18 -4.57 -15.61
C ALA A 39 5.14 -3.87 -16.55
N ALA A 40 4.61 -3.24 -17.59
CA ALA A 40 5.44 -2.49 -18.50
C ALA A 40 5.89 -1.21 -17.78
N ALA A 41 7.08 -0.74 -18.12
CA ALA A 41 7.64 0.45 -17.50
C ALA A 41 7.01 1.67 -18.16
N ASP A 42 5.78 1.93 -17.80
CA ASP A 42 5.01 3.04 -18.34
C ASP A 42 4.79 4.05 -17.23
N PRO A 43 4.90 5.34 -17.51
CA PRO A 43 4.77 6.34 -16.46
C PRO A 43 3.44 6.28 -15.69
N GLY A 44 2.39 5.81 -16.34
CA GLY A 44 1.11 5.74 -15.67
C GLY A 44 0.89 4.50 -14.85
N MET A 45 1.84 3.56 -14.86
CA MET A 45 1.62 2.29 -14.18
C MET A 45 1.58 2.40 -12.67
N LEU A 46 2.57 3.02 -12.10
CA LEU A 46 2.64 3.12 -10.64
C LEU A 46 1.43 3.88 -10.08
N PRO A 47 1.04 5.01 -10.65
CA PRO A 47 -0.14 5.69 -10.14
C PRO A 47 -1.40 4.84 -10.24
N ARG A 48 -1.56 4.07 -11.32
CA ARG A 48 -2.74 3.26 -11.46
C ARG A 48 -2.79 2.14 -10.45
N VAL A 49 -1.63 1.55 -10.18
CA VAL A 49 -1.56 0.49 -9.19
C VAL A 49 -1.92 1.06 -7.82
N LEU A 50 -1.32 2.19 -7.46
CA LEU A 50 -1.57 2.77 -6.15
C LEU A 50 -3.01 3.25 -6.01
N GLU A 51 -3.63 3.64 -7.10
CA GLU A 51 -5.00 4.09 -7.03
C GLU A 51 -5.94 2.99 -6.56
N LEU A 52 -5.65 1.75 -6.91
CA LEU A 52 -6.52 0.66 -6.48
C LEU A 52 -6.54 0.54 -4.96
N PHE A 53 -5.43 0.86 -4.31
CA PHE A 53 -5.39 0.82 -2.86
C PHE A 53 -6.03 2.07 -2.29
N ALA A 54 -5.80 3.21 -2.92
CA ALA A 54 -6.38 4.44 -2.44
C ALA A 54 -7.90 4.41 -2.47
N LYS A 55 -8.46 3.82 -3.51
CA LYS A 55 -9.91 3.74 -3.61
C LYS A 55 -10.53 2.93 -2.50
N ARG A 56 -9.75 2.08 -1.88
CA ARG A 56 -10.25 1.25 -0.81
C ARG A 56 -9.78 1.74 0.55
N ASP A 57 -9.25 2.95 0.58
CA ASP A 57 -8.78 3.54 1.81
C ASP A 57 -7.65 2.72 2.41
N LEU A 58 -6.83 2.14 1.60
CA LEU A 58 -5.72 1.35 2.09
C LEU A 58 -4.42 2.07 1.83
N VAL A 59 -3.54 2.01 2.82
CA VAL A 59 -2.23 2.60 2.68
C VAL A 59 -1.23 1.47 2.75
N PRO A 60 -0.50 1.19 1.69
CA PRO A 60 0.50 0.14 1.75
C PRO A 60 1.55 0.49 2.79
N SER A 61 1.92 -0.48 3.61
CA SER A 61 2.94 -0.25 4.61
C SER A 61 4.31 -0.24 3.95
N ARG A 62 4.41 -0.75 2.75
CA ARG A 62 5.67 -0.76 2.04
C ARG A 62 5.41 -0.78 0.56
N CYS A 63 6.16 -0.02 -0.18
CA CYS A 63 6.03 0.01 -1.63
C CYS A 63 7.42 0.17 -2.21
N HIS A 64 7.82 -0.75 -3.06
CA HIS A 64 9.13 -0.72 -3.66
C HIS A 64 8.97 -0.95 -5.15
N ALA A 65 9.42 -0.03 -5.96
CA ALA A 65 9.26 -0.13 -7.40
C ALA A 65 10.60 0.01 -8.07
N VAL A 66 10.89 -0.88 -9.00
CA VAL A 66 12.17 -0.91 -9.67
C VAL A 66 11.98 -1.13 -11.15
N VAL A 67 12.71 -0.41 -11.96
CA VAL A 67 12.69 -0.62 -13.39
C VAL A 67 13.83 -1.57 -13.72
N THR A 68 13.56 -2.59 -14.52
CA THR A 68 14.58 -3.58 -14.83
C THR A 68 15.66 -2.97 -15.70
N GLU A 69 16.87 -3.48 -15.55
CA GLU A 69 17.99 -3.01 -16.35
C GLU A 69 18.53 -4.18 -17.14
N PRO A 70 19.13 -3.95 -18.28
CA PRO A 70 19.42 -2.64 -18.83
C PRO A 70 18.35 -2.11 -19.77
N GLU A 71 17.42 -2.95 -20.18
CA GLU A 71 16.43 -2.54 -21.16
C GLU A 71 15.41 -1.55 -20.65
N ARG A 72 15.19 -1.55 -19.35
CA ARG A 72 14.23 -0.64 -18.73
C ARG A 72 12.84 -0.79 -19.33
N GLU A 73 12.46 -2.00 -19.61
CA GLU A 73 11.15 -2.25 -20.20
C GLU A 73 10.12 -2.73 -19.22
N GLU A 74 10.55 -3.19 -18.07
CA GLU A 74 9.61 -3.69 -17.09
C GLU A 74 9.71 -2.95 -15.78
N LEU A 75 8.60 -2.88 -15.11
CA LEU A 75 8.51 -2.25 -13.80
C LEU A 75 8.06 -3.34 -12.83
N LEU A 76 8.83 -3.53 -11.78
CA LEU A 76 8.48 -4.50 -10.75
C LEU A 76 8.06 -3.72 -9.52
N ILE A 77 6.85 -3.98 -9.05
CA ILE A 77 6.32 -3.24 -7.92
C ILE A 77 5.97 -4.21 -6.81
N ASP A 78 6.54 -4.01 -5.64
CA ASP A 78 6.22 -4.84 -4.49
C ASP A 78 5.50 -3.99 -3.48
N LEU A 79 4.34 -4.46 -3.05
CA LEU A 79 3.53 -3.73 -2.10
C LEU A 79 3.19 -4.64 -0.94
N GLN A 80 3.15 -4.08 0.25
CA GLN A 80 2.75 -4.84 1.41
C GLN A 80 1.64 -4.09 2.10
N VAL A 81 0.59 -4.81 2.48
CA VAL A 81 -0.55 -4.21 3.15
C VAL A 81 -0.96 -5.12 4.29
N THR A 82 -1.13 -4.54 5.46
CA THR A 82 -1.52 -5.31 6.63
C THR A 82 -2.99 -5.05 6.93
N GLY A 83 -3.66 -6.05 7.42
CA GLY A 83 -5.04 -5.87 7.85
C GLY A 83 -6.10 -6.20 6.83
N LEU A 84 -5.73 -6.80 5.72
CA LEU A 84 -6.71 -7.17 4.74
C LEU A 84 -7.33 -8.51 5.09
N THR A 85 -8.58 -8.67 4.71
CA THR A 85 -9.19 -9.98 4.79
C THR A 85 -8.76 -10.72 3.55
N PRO A 86 -8.86 -12.04 3.54
CA PRO A 86 -8.50 -12.81 2.35
C PRO A 86 -9.31 -12.40 1.13
N ASP A 87 -10.59 -12.08 1.32
CA ASP A 87 -11.44 -11.67 0.22
C ASP A 87 -10.97 -10.34 -0.35
N GLU A 88 -10.59 -9.41 0.49
CA GLU A 88 -10.11 -8.15 0.02
C GLU A 88 -8.81 -8.33 -0.75
N ALA A 89 -7.93 -9.17 -0.25
CA ALA A 89 -6.67 -9.38 -0.91
C ALA A 89 -6.88 -9.99 -2.30
N GLU A 90 -7.79 -10.93 -2.39
CA GLU A 90 -8.06 -11.54 -3.66
C GLU A 90 -8.69 -10.57 -4.62
N HIS A 91 -9.57 -9.73 -4.15
CA HIS A 91 -10.21 -8.74 -4.99
C HIS A 91 -9.17 -7.76 -5.53
N ILE A 92 -8.24 -7.34 -4.70
CA ILE A 92 -7.22 -6.42 -5.13
C ILE A 92 -6.32 -7.10 -6.16
N ALA A 93 -5.94 -8.34 -5.93
CA ALA A 93 -5.08 -9.04 -6.87
C ALA A 93 -5.77 -9.14 -8.23
N ARG A 94 -7.08 -9.41 -8.21
CA ARG A 94 -7.82 -9.55 -9.44
C ARG A 94 -7.88 -8.21 -10.16
N SER A 95 -8.07 -7.13 -9.41
CA SER A 95 -8.13 -5.81 -10.03
C SER A 95 -6.79 -5.43 -10.61
N LEU A 96 -5.71 -5.78 -9.92
CA LEU A 96 -4.39 -5.49 -10.45
C LEU A 96 -4.14 -6.24 -11.76
N ARG A 97 -4.59 -7.48 -11.83
CA ARG A 97 -4.38 -8.27 -13.03
C ARG A 97 -5.16 -7.73 -14.22
N GLN A 98 -6.18 -6.93 -13.97
CA GLN A 98 -6.97 -6.38 -15.04
C GLN A 98 -6.44 -5.06 -15.58
N LEU A 99 -5.41 -4.50 -14.96
CA LEU A 99 -4.87 -3.27 -15.46
C LEU A 99 -4.11 -3.53 -16.75
N VAL A 100 -4.23 -2.61 -17.68
CA VAL A 100 -3.55 -2.74 -18.94
C VAL A 100 -2.06 -2.66 -18.66
N PHE A 101 -1.27 -3.45 -19.35
CA PHE A 101 0.17 -3.47 -19.20
C PHE A 101 0.67 -4.21 -17.96
N VAL A 102 -0.19 -4.81 -17.20
CA VAL A 102 0.25 -5.66 -16.10
C VAL A 102 0.40 -7.07 -16.65
N ALA A 103 1.57 -7.63 -16.51
CA ALA A 103 1.84 -8.97 -17.00
C ALA A 103 1.51 -10.04 -16.00
N SER A 104 1.80 -9.81 -14.73
CA SER A 104 1.50 -10.82 -13.72
C SER A 104 1.41 -10.19 -12.35
N VAL A 105 0.69 -10.87 -11.47
CA VAL A 105 0.56 -10.44 -10.10
C VAL A 105 0.67 -11.67 -9.24
N LEU A 106 1.61 -11.66 -8.30
CA LEU A 106 1.76 -12.75 -7.36
C LEU A 106 1.39 -12.23 -5.99
N THR A 107 0.71 -13.05 -5.24
CA THR A 107 0.26 -12.68 -3.90
C THR A 107 0.83 -13.65 -2.91
N CYS A 108 1.29 -13.16 -1.79
CA CYS A 108 1.71 -14.06 -0.72
C CYS A 108 1.37 -13.41 0.61
N ILE A 109 1.43 -14.19 1.65
CA ILE A 109 1.09 -13.74 2.97
C ILE A 109 2.27 -13.97 3.88
N THR A 110 2.59 -12.99 4.70
CA THR A 110 3.60 -13.20 5.71
C THR A 110 3.01 -12.68 7.00
N ASP A 111 3.33 -13.32 8.10
CA ASP A 111 2.84 -12.77 9.33
C ASP A 111 4.02 -12.07 9.96
N GLU A 112 3.76 -11.34 10.98
CA GLU A 112 4.74 -10.57 11.61
C GLU A 112 5.91 -11.36 12.07
N GLN A 113 5.67 -12.49 12.58
CA GLN A 113 6.70 -13.32 13.05
C GLN A 113 7.63 -13.75 11.95
N GLN A 114 7.10 -14.12 10.83
CA GLN A 114 7.91 -14.50 9.71
C GLN A 114 8.77 -13.36 9.25
N ARG A 115 8.22 -12.18 9.21
CA ARG A 115 8.97 -11.05 8.78
C ARG A 115 10.13 -10.79 9.72
N PHE A 116 9.89 -10.93 10.99
CA PHE A 116 10.92 -10.68 11.97
C PHE A 116 12.04 -11.69 11.78
N GLU A 117 11.72 -12.93 11.61
CA GLU A 117 12.72 -13.94 11.40
C GLU A 117 13.53 -13.67 10.16
N ARG A 118 12.88 -13.26 9.13
CA ARG A 118 13.58 -12.98 7.93
C ARG A 118 14.51 -11.83 8.05
N SER A 119 14.21 -10.87 8.81
CA SER A 119 15.06 -9.73 8.89
C SER A 119 16.23 -10.04 9.78
N ALA A 120 16.19 -11.07 10.52
CA ALA A 120 17.34 -11.42 11.30
C ALA A 120 18.34 -12.11 10.40
#